data_b7390fe661d689cfa196df87c38a3328
#
_entry.id   b7390fe661d689cfa196df87c38a3328
#
_cell.length_a   1.000
_cell.length_b   1.000
_cell.length_c   1.000
_cell.angle_alpha   90.00
_cell.angle_beta   90.00
_cell.angle_gamma   90.00
#
_symmetry.space_group_name_H-M   'P 1'
#
loop_
_entity.id
_entity.type
_entity.pdbx_description
1 polymer ?
#
loop_
_entity_poly.entity_id
_entity_poly.type
_entity_poly.pdbx_seq_one_letter_code
_entity_poly.pdbx_strand_id
1 'polypeptide(L)'
;MPMCRSLGRCLHSTAWRKALSTSNRRSGSPISRTSSRHSSPKGVVVLAKHGVPAWQGICATPAAADKGLKSIADLSDPGKTKILDTDGDGKGEMWLGAPTWASTGIERVRANTYGYAKNLTLIESEEEVAMAGLDIAIATNQPLVFACYAPHFIFDLHKIVRLTEPPHDASKWKLVGASDPLWISKSSASTAWDTANFRIGYAAAFAKKHPDIAAFLEKVDLTPEEATAMSYALEVDRIPPLDYAKKWVADNAKRVDGWAKK
;
A
#
# COMPACT_ATOMS: atom_id res chain seq x y z
N MET A 1 -9.84 28.33 -11.72
CA MET A 1 -8.77 27.48 -11.15
C MET A 1 -7.82 27.11 -12.27
N PRO A 2 -6.52 27.40 -12.22
CA PRO A 2 -5.60 27.02 -13.28
C PRO A 2 -5.39 25.51 -13.25
N MET A 3 -5.66 24.83 -14.37
CA MET A 3 -5.33 23.43 -14.55
C MET A 3 -3.81 23.24 -14.44
N CYS A 4 -3.37 22.37 -13.52
CA CYS A 4 -1.99 21.95 -13.44
C CYS A 4 -1.58 21.19 -14.72
N ARG A 5 -0.52 21.66 -15.40
CA ARG A 5 -0.04 21.06 -16.66
C ARG A 5 0.84 19.83 -16.49
N SER A 6 1.26 19.49 -15.26
CA SER A 6 1.96 18.24 -14.93
C SER A 6 1.89 17.97 -13.44
N LEU A 7 1.97 16.69 -13.02
CA LEU A 7 2.01 16.27 -11.61
C LEU A 7 3.16 16.95 -10.84
N GLY A 8 4.34 17.01 -11.42
CA GLY A 8 5.51 17.63 -10.80
C GLY A 8 5.30 19.09 -10.44
N ARG A 9 4.62 19.88 -11.26
CA ARG A 9 4.36 21.31 -10.97
C ARG A 9 3.29 21.53 -9.92
N CYS A 10 2.34 20.62 -9.77
CA CYS A 10 1.34 20.70 -8.70
C CYS A 10 1.95 20.42 -7.33
N LEU A 11 2.93 19.55 -7.24
CA LEU A 11 3.58 19.15 -6.00
C LEU A 11 4.61 20.19 -5.49
N HIS A 12 5.06 21.12 -6.35
CA HIS A 12 6.03 22.19 -6.00
C HIS A 12 5.38 23.51 -5.63
N SER A 13 4.05 23.60 -5.52
CA SER A 13 3.39 24.84 -5.10
C SER A 13 3.73 25.17 -3.64
N THR A 14 3.97 26.46 -3.35
CA THR A 14 4.33 26.97 -2.01
C THR A 14 3.33 26.63 -0.90
N ALA A 15 2.09 26.27 -1.24
CA ALA A 15 1.07 25.80 -0.32
C ALA A 15 1.43 24.45 0.33
N TRP A 16 2.10 23.54 -0.41
CA TRP A 16 2.54 22.24 0.07
C TRP A 16 3.72 22.31 1.03
N ARG A 17 4.68 23.24 0.80
CA ARG A 17 5.81 23.44 1.72
C ARG A 17 5.35 23.89 3.10
N LYS A 18 4.23 24.62 3.18
CA LYS A 18 3.67 25.13 4.46
C LYS A 18 2.92 24.05 5.24
N ALA A 19 2.28 23.09 4.56
CA ALA A 19 1.59 21.96 5.19
C ALA A 19 2.58 20.93 5.78
N LEU A 20 3.74 20.70 5.13
CA LEU A 20 4.76 19.77 5.58
C LEU A 20 5.58 20.26 6.80
N SER A 21 5.60 21.58 7.08
CA SER A 21 6.38 22.13 8.19
C SER A 21 5.68 22.07 9.55
N THR A 22 4.40 21.74 9.62
CA THR A 22 3.61 21.75 10.85
C THR A 22 3.30 20.38 11.46
N SER A 23 3.66 19.27 10.82
CA SER A 23 3.33 17.91 11.33
C SER A 23 4.48 17.15 12.00
N ASN A 24 5.57 17.82 12.35
CA ASN A 24 6.72 17.16 12.97
C ASN A 24 6.65 17.21 14.50
N ARG A 25 5.82 16.35 15.11
CA ARG A 25 5.98 15.81 16.47
C ARG A 25 4.89 14.77 16.79
N ARG A 26 5.24 13.45 16.70
CA ARG A 26 4.93 12.45 17.75
C ARG A 26 5.45 11.06 17.39
N SER A 27 6.35 10.63 18.28
CA SER A 27 6.68 9.25 18.71
C SER A 27 6.49 8.08 17.73
N GLY A 28 7.61 7.62 17.17
CA GLY A 28 7.70 6.32 16.50
C GLY A 28 7.57 5.17 17.50
N SER A 29 6.75 4.18 17.16
CA SER A 29 6.78 2.86 17.76
C SER A 29 7.62 1.92 16.89
N PRO A 30 8.38 0.98 17.45
CA PRO A 30 9.24 0.10 16.67
C PRO A 30 8.41 -0.88 15.83
N ILE A 31 8.80 -1.04 14.57
CA ILE A 31 8.22 -2.00 13.64
C ILE A 31 8.58 -3.40 14.14
N SER A 32 7.59 -4.14 14.60
CA SER A 32 7.71 -5.52 15.07
C SER A 32 7.61 -6.48 13.89
N ARG A 33 8.50 -7.49 13.87
CA ARG A 33 8.48 -8.60 12.90
C ARG A 33 7.12 -9.29 12.90
N THR A 34 6.53 -9.48 11.74
CA THR A 34 5.33 -10.28 11.52
C THR A 34 5.68 -11.76 11.55
N SER A 35 5.62 -12.36 12.71
CA SER A 35 5.49 -13.81 12.90
C SER A 35 4.04 -14.11 13.28
N SER A 36 3.50 -15.20 12.81
CA SER A 36 2.10 -15.65 12.80
C SER A 36 1.47 -15.94 14.18
N ARG A 37 1.68 -15.08 15.17
CA ARG A 37 0.94 -15.06 16.45
C ARG A 37 0.78 -13.60 16.89
N HIS A 38 -0.26 -12.94 16.39
CA HIS A 38 -0.52 -11.55 16.74
C HIS A 38 -1.63 -11.46 17.79
N SER A 39 -1.26 -11.65 19.03
CA SER A 39 -1.81 -10.81 20.09
C SER A 39 -0.98 -9.52 20.12
N SER A 40 -1.61 -8.35 20.16
CA SER A 40 -0.97 -7.10 20.56
C SER A 40 -0.13 -7.36 21.83
N PRO A 41 1.02 -6.68 22.07
CA PRO A 41 1.93 -6.96 23.17
C PRO A 41 1.32 -6.98 24.58
N LYS A 42 0.02 -6.71 24.72
CA LYS A 42 -0.73 -6.73 25.99
C LYS A 42 -2.06 -7.47 25.93
N GLY A 43 -2.31 -8.32 24.93
CA GLY A 43 -3.58 -9.03 24.82
C GLY A 43 -4.80 -8.12 24.69
N VAL A 44 -4.64 -6.89 24.18
CA VAL A 44 -5.72 -5.90 24.07
C VAL A 44 -6.51 -6.10 22.79
N VAL A 45 -5.87 -6.61 21.73
CA VAL A 45 -6.49 -6.88 20.42
C VAL A 45 -6.41 -8.36 20.11
N VAL A 46 -7.51 -8.93 19.64
CA VAL A 46 -7.61 -10.26 19.05
C VAL A 46 -7.73 -10.10 17.55
N LEU A 47 -7.02 -10.91 16.79
CA LEU A 47 -7.15 -11.00 15.33
C LEU A 47 -7.91 -12.26 14.97
N ALA A 48 -8.95 -12.13 14.15
CA ALA A 48 -9.72 -13.26 13.66
C ALA A 48 -8.82 -14.29 12.96
N LYS A 49 -9.23 -15.56 13.00
CA LYS A 49 -8.46 -16.68 12.47
C LYS A 49 -8.23 -16.57 10.97
N HIS A 50 -9.29 -16.26 10.24
CA HIS A 50 -9.20 -16.11 8.79
C HIS A 50 -8.65 -14.74 8.43
N GLY A 51 -7.84 -14.68 7.39
CA GLY A 51 -7.30 -13.45 6.85
C GLY A 51 -7.35 -13.48 5.33
N VAL A 52 -7.55 -12.32 4.75
CA VAL A 52 -7.51 -12.14 3.30
C VAL A 52 -6.06 -12.04 2.87
N PRO A 53 -5.59 -12.92 1.96
CA PRO A 53 -4.24 -12.83 1.41
C PRO A 53 -3.99 -11.44 0.80
N ALA A 54 -2.82 -10.90 1.10
CA ALA A 54 -2.40 -9.58 0.67
C ALA A 54 -0.94 -9.58 0.28
N TRP A 55 -0.55 -8.66 -0.59
CA TRP A 55 0.84 -8.43 -0.96
C TRP A 55 1.11 -6.93 -1.15
N GLN A 56 2.38 -6.56 -1.07
CA GLN A 56 2.88 -5.21 -1.37
C GLN A 56 4.01 -5.31 -2.38
N GLY A 57 4.25 -4.25 -3.12
CA GLY A 57 5.33 -4.19 -4.10
C GLY A 57 5.35 -2.87 -4.84
N ILE A 58 6.00 -2.88 -5.99
CA ILE A 58 6.07 -1.74 -6.89
C ILE A 58 5.29 -2.08 -8.16
N CYS A 59 4.48 -1.15 -8.60
CA CYS A 59 3.67 -1.26 -9.80
C CYS A 59 4.03 -0.19 -10.83
N ALA A 60 3.68 -0.47 -12.07
CA ALA A 60 3.86 0.42 -13.21
C ALA A 60 2.57 0.56 -14.01
N THR A 61 2.36 1.72 -14.65
CA THR A 61 1.36 1.85 -15.70
C THR A 61 1.74 1.02 -16.92
N PRO A 62 0.78 0.62 -17.79
CA PRO A 62 1.10 -0.05 -19.06
C PRO A 62 2.13 0.72 -19.87
N ALA A 63 2.00 2.05 -19.96
CA ALA A 63 2.94 2.90 -20.67
C ALA A 63 4.40 2.80 -20.16
N ALA A 64 4.59 2.62 -18.84
CA ALA A 64 5.92 2.40 -18.28
C ALA A 64 6.44 0.98 -18.57
N ALA A 65 5.57 -0.03 -18.46
CA ALA A 65 5.90 -1.42 -18.72
C ALA A 65 6.26 -1.66 -20.20
N ASP A 66 5.53 -1.04 -21.12
CA ASP A 66 5.77 -1.10 -22.57
C ASP A 66 7.12 -0.46 -22.95
N LYS A 67 7.57 0.54 -22.20
CA LYS A 67 8.88 1.17 -22.33
C LYS A 67 9.99 0.43 -21.58
N GLY A 68 9.72 -0.77 -21.04
CA GLY A 68 10.74 -1.67 -20.51
C GLY A 68 10.92 -1.66 -18.99
N LEU A 69 10.05 -0.98 -18.21
CA LEU A 69 10.02 -1.06 -16.75
C LEU A 69 9.18 -2.25 -16.31
N LYS A 70 9.78 -3.43 -16.18
CA LYS A 70 9.10 -4.71 -15.87
C LYS A 70 9.59 -5.36 -14.58
N SER A 71 10.74 -4.94 -14.09
CA SER A 71 11.33 -5.47 -12.85
C SER A 71 11.81 -4.33 -11.95
N ILE A 72 11.95 -4.61 -10.66
CA ILE A 72 12.51 -3.63 -9.72
C ILE A 72 13.97 -3.27 -10.06
N ALA A 73 14.70 -4.19 -10.71
CA ALA A 73 16.07 -3.93 -11.17
C ALA A 73 16.13 -2.86 -12.25
N ASP A 74 15.08 -2.73 -13.07
CA ASP A 74 15.02 -1.70 -14.13
C ASP A 74 15.00 -0.28 -13.55
N LEU A 75 14.53 -0.11 -12.31
CA LEU A 75 14.52 1.19 -11.62
C LEU A 75 15.94 1.66 -11.24
N SER A 76 16.92 0.76 -11.22
CA SER A 76 18.30 1.09 -10.93
C SER A 76 19.09 1.49 -12.19
N ASP A 77 18.48 1.42 -13.37
CA ASP A 77 19.04 1.86 -14.64
C ASP A 77 18.57 3.29 -14.95
N PRO A 78 19.46 4.31 -14.89
CA PRO A 78 19.09 5.70 -15.17
C PRO A 78 18.61 5.92 -16.62
N GLY A 79 19.04 5.08 -17.57
CA GLY A 79 18.56 5.14 -18.94
C GLY A 79 17.10 4.75 -19.08
N LYS A 80 16.67 3.77 -18.29
CA LYS A 80 15.26 3.33 -18.24
C LYS A 80 14.36 4.26 -17.43
N THR A 81 14.84 4.77 -16.29
CA THR A 81 14.04 5.63 -15.40
C THR A 81 13.86 7.05 -15.94
N LYS A 82 14.65 7.48 -16.93
CA LYS A 82 14.50 8.79 -17.57
C LYS A 82 13.09 9.05 -18.14
N ILE A 83 12.36 8.00 -18.51
CA ILE A 83 10.98 8.16 -19.01
C ILE A 83 9.98 8.61 -17.93
N LEU A 84 10.36 8.49 -16.66
CA LEU A 84 9.57 8.90 -15.50
C LEU A 84 9.84 10.36 -15.09
N ASP A 85 10.82 11.03 -15.70
CA ASP A 85 11.17 12.42 -15.44
C ASP A 85 10.08 13.33 -16.04
N THR A 86 9.25 13.89 -15.18
CA THR A 86 8.11 14.71 -15.58
C THR A 86 8.34 16.21 -15.37
N ASP A 87 9.38 16.60 -14.62
CA ASP A 87 9.71 18.01 -14.34
C ASP A 87 11.01 18.48 -15.00
N GLY A 88 11.79 17.55 -15.59
CA GLY A 88 13.01 17.85 -16.35
C GLY A 88 14.23 18.07 -15.47
N ASP A 89 14.24 17.58 -14.23
CA ASP A 89 15.38 17.69 -13.30
C ASP A 89 16.44 16.59 -13.53
N GLY A 90 16.16 15.63 -14.42
CA GLY A 90 17.03 14.51 -14.77
C GLY A 90 16.80 13.26 -13.93
N LYS A 91 15.82 13.26 -13.03
CA LYS A 91 15.36 12.11 -12.25
C LYS A 91 13.89 11.83 -12.51
N GLY A 92 13.55 10.54 -12.54
CA GLY A 92 12.15 10.17 -12.63
C GLY A 92 11.42 10.32 -11.28
N GLU A 93 10.12 10.50 -11.29
CA GLU A 93 9.30 10.55 -10.09
C GLU A 93 8.67 9.18 -9.80
N MET A 94 8.62 8.82 -8.51
CA MET A 94 7.96 7.63 -8.02
C MET A 94 7.20 7.93 -6.73
N TRP A 95 5.91 7.59 -6.67
CA TRP A 95 5.18 7.61 -5.40
C TRP A 95 5.56 6.42 -4.53
N LEU A 96 5.98 6.72 -3.29
CA LEU A 96 6.51 5.72 -2.37
C LEU A 96 5.50 5.25 -1.31
N GLY A 97 4.43 6.00 -1.13
CA GLY A 97 3.39 5.74 -0.12
C GLY A 97 3.03 6.99 0.68
N ALA A 98 2.02 6.88 1.53
CA ALA A 98 1.65 7.98 2.42
C ALA A 98 2.70 8.15 3.54
N PRO A 99 2.98 9.39 3.98
CA PRO A 99 3.99 9.66 5.03
C PRO A 99 3.71 8.97 6.36
N THR A 100 2.43 8.66 6.63
CA THR A 100 1.95 8.02 7.86
C THR A 100 2.05 6.49 7.81
N TRP A 101 2.29 5.89 6.66
CA TRP A 101 2.37 4.44 6.52
C TRP A 101 3.71 3.89 6.99
N ALA A 102 3.67 2.83 7.79
CA ALA A 102 4.88 2.12 8.20
C ALA A 102 5.64 1.52 7.00
N SER A 103 4.92 1.10 5.96
CA SER A 103 5.47 0.57 4.72
C SER A 103 6.30 1.61 3.95
N THR A 104 5.92 2.89 3.96
CA THR A 104 6.66 3.97 3.30
C THR A 104 8.10 4.08 3.81
N GLY A 105 8.28 3.97 5.13
CA GLY A 105 9.63 3.92 5.72
C GLY A 105 10.45 2.71 5.21
N ILE A 106 9.81 1.56 5.09
CA ILE A 106 10.47 0.35 4.58
C ILE A 106 10.77 0.49 3.09
N GLU A 107 9.88 1.09 2.30
CA GLU A 107 10.13 1.35 0.88
C GLU A 107 11.31 2.31 0.66
N ARG A 108 11.57 3.27 1.55
CA ARG A 108 12.82 4.07 1.52
C ARG A 108 14.06 3.18 1.70
N VAL A 109 14.02 2.22 2.62
CA VAL A 109 15.09 1.24 2.80
C VAL A 109 15.26 0.40 1.54
N ARG A 110 14.17 -0.08 0.94
CA ARG A 110 14.18 -0.87 -0.28
C ARG A 110 14.77 -0.07 -1.45
N ALA A 111 14.32 1.19 -1.64
CA ALA A 111 14.84 2.09 -2.65
C ALA A 111 16.37 2.30 -2.53
N ASN A 112 16.87 2.45 -1.30
CA ASN A 112 18.29 2.56 -1.03
C ASN A 112 19.02 1.24 -1.29
N THR A 113 18.45 0.11 -0.86
CA THR A 113 19.08 -1.21 -1.00
C THR A 113 19.16 -1.68 -2.45
N TYR A 114 18.08 -1.50 -3.23
CA TYR A 114 18.08 -1.79 -4.66
C TYR A 114 18.85 -0.74 -5.47
N GLY A 115 19.11 0.44 -4.90
CA GLY A 115 19.90 1.50 -5.52
C GLY A 115 19.12 2.49 -6.38
N TYR A 116 17.81 2.31 -6.56
CA TYR A 116 17.01 3.21 -7.40
C TYR A 116 16.71 4.59 -6.77
N ALA A 117 16.92 4.74 -5.46
CA ALA A 117 16.84 6.06 -4.81
C ALA A 117 17.80 7.11 -5.40
N LYS A 118 18.81 6.69 -6.15
CA LYS A 118 19.76 7.60 -6.83
C LYS A 118 19.17 8.18 -8.10
N ASN A 119 18.30 7.43 -8.77
CA ASN A 119 17.74 7.73 -10.08
C ASN A 119 16.34 8.32 -10.02
N LEU A 120 15.68 8.17 -8.86
CA LEU A 120 14.28 8.56 -8.69
C LEU A 120 14.12 9.57 -7.55
N THR A 121 13.28 10.56 -7.77
CA THR A 121 12.73 11.42 -6.74
C THR A 121 11.56 10.68 -6.10
N LEU A 122 11.73 10.30 -4.81
CA LEU A 122 10.75 9.54 -4.06
C LEU A 122 9.71 10.48 -3.46
N ILE A 123 8.48 10.41 -3.96
CA ILE A 123 7.36 11.27 -3.56
C ILE A 123 6.53 10.56 -2.49
N GLU A 124 6.23 11.28 -1.42
CA GLU A 124 5.32 10.86 -0.37
C GLU A 124 4.14 11.82 -0.31
N SER A 125 2.94 11.29 -0.47
CA SER A 125 1.68 12.03 -0.39
C SER A 125 0.58 11.10 0.07
N GLU A 126 -0.53 11.65 0.52
CA GLU A 126 -1.71 10.84 0.83
C GLU A 126 -2.17 10.06 -0.40
N GLU A 127 -2.76 8.89 -0.18
CA GLU A 127 -3.09 7.93 -1.22
C GLU A 127 -4.06 8.50 -2.27
N GLU A 128 -5.03 9.28 -1.85
CA GLU A 128 -6.02 9.89 -2.75
C GLU A 128 -5.35 10.81 -3.79
N VAL A 129 -4.28 11.50 -3.40
CA VAL A 129 -3.51 12.35 -4.31
C VAL A 129 -2.73 11.51 -5.32
N ALA A 130 -2.16 10.40 -4.86
CA ALA A 130 -1.42 9.49 -5.72
C ALA A 130 -2.35 8.76 -6.71
N MET A 131 -3.52 8.32 -6.25
CA MET A 131 -4.51 7.66 -7.10
C MET A 131 -5.07 8.61 -8.17
N ALA A 132 -5.36 9.86 -7.81
CA ALA A 132 -5.73 10.88 -8.81
C ALA A 132 -4.62 11.11 -9.85
N GLY A 133 -3.37 11.04 -9.43
CA GLY A 133 -2.21 11.08 -10.33
C GLY A 133 -2.11 9.87 -11.24
N LEU A 134 -2.39 8.69 -10.72
CA LEU A 134 -2.45 7.46 -11.49
C LEU A 134 -3.54 7.52 -12.56
N ASP A 135 -4.74 7.98 -12.21
CA ASP A 135 -5.84 8.15 -13.16
C ASP A 135 -5.46 9.07 -14.32
N ILE A 136 -4.80 10.19 -14.02
CA ILE A 136 -4.30 11.12 -15.04
C ILE A 136 -3.24 10.45 -15.92
N ALA A 137 -2.28 9.73 -15.31
CA ALA A 137 -1.21 9.06 -16.05
C ALA A 137 -1.78 7.99 -17.00
N ILE A 138 -2.76 7.20 -16.55
CA ILE A 138 -3.45 6.21 -17.39
C ILE A 138 -4.20 6.89 -18.53
N ALA A 139 -5.02 7.92 -18.22
CA ALA A 139 -5.83 8.63 -19.22
C ALA A 139 -4.98 9.34 -20.29
N THR A 140 -3.77 9.75 -19.94
CA THR A 140 -2.82 10.44 -20.86
C THR A 140 -1.73 9.54 -21.40
N ASN A 141 -1.80 8.22 -21.15
CA ASN A 141 -0.80 7.22 -21.53
C ASN A 141 0.63 7.62 -21.08
N GLN A 142 0.77 8.14 -19.87
CA GLN A 142 2.05 8.53 -19.28
C GLN A 142 2.66 7.38 -18.48
N PRO A 143 3.99 7.20 -18.56
CA PRO A 143 4.69 6.26 -17.70
C PRO A 143 4.68 6.74 -16.25
N LEU A 144 4.30 5.85 -15.33
CA LEU A 144 4.31 6.08 -13.90
C LEU A 144 4.70 4.79 -13.18
N VAL A 145 5.50 4.92 -12.11
CA VAL A 145 5.86 3.84 -11.18
C VAL A 145 5.48 4.26 -9.77
N PHE A 146 4.94 3.34 -8.99
CA PHE A 146 4.40 3.65 -7.68
C PHE A 146 4.38 2.43 -6.75
N ALA A 147 4.44 2.66 -5.44
CA ALA A 147 4.19 1.63 -4.44
C ALA A 147 2.72 1.18 -4.52
N CYS A 148 2.48 -0.12 -4.49
CA CYS A 148 1.16 -0.70 -4.65
C CYS A 148 0.96 -1.89 -3.72
N TYR A 149 -0.29 -2.24 -3.48
CA TYR A 149 -0.66 -3.40 -2.67
C TYR A 149 -2.01 -3.98 -3.13
N ALA A 150 -2.23 -5.25 -2.87
CA ALA A 150 -3.50 -5.91 -3.12
C ALA A 150 -4.00 -6.62 -1.84
N PRO A 151 -5.32 -6.71 -1.67
CA PRO A 151 -6.38 -6.26 -2.60
C PRO A 151 -6.55 -4.74 -2.61
N HIS A 152 -6.82 -4.18 -3.79
CA HIS A 152 -7.04 -2.75 -4.00
C HIS A 152 -7.85 -2.52 -5.29
N PHE A 153 -8.75 -1.54 -5.31
CA PHE A 153 -9.66 -1.26 -6.43
C PHE A 153 -8.95 -0.92 -7.76
N ILE A 154 -7.71 -0.40 -7.70
CA ILE A 154 -6.96 0.00 -8.90
C ILE A 154 -6.71 -1.14 -9.88
N PHE A 155 -6.70 -2.40 -9.40
CA PHE A 155 -6.46 -3.56 -10.25
C PHE A 155 -7.71 -3.96 -11.06
N ASP A 156 -8.89 -3.60 -10.60
CA ASP A 156 -10.14 -3.75 -11.35
C ASP A 156 -10.41 -2.53 -12.24
N LEU A 157 -9.95 -1.35 -11.82
CA LEU A 157 -10.14 -0.10 -12.56
C LEU A 157 -9.15 0.04 -13.72
N HIS A 158 -7.90 -0.39 -13.53
CA HIS A 158 -6.79 -0.18 -14.46
C HIS A 158 -5.98 -1.46 -14.71
N LYS A 159 -5.37 -1.55 -15.90
CA LYS A 159 -4.39 -2.61 -16.23
C LYS A 159 -3.03 -2.28 -15.63
N ILE A 160 -2.88 -2.48 -14.34
CA ILE A 160 -1.64 -2.22 -13.62
C ILE A 160 -0.69 -3.42 -13.75
N VAL A 161 0.60 -3.14 -13.95
CA VAL A 161 1.66 -4.15 -14.04
C VAL A 161 2.48 -4.14 -12.77
N ARG A 162 2.47 -5.24 -12.00
CA ARG A 162 3.38 -5.40 -10.87
C ARG A 162 4.79 -5.68 -11.40
N LEU A 163 5.78 -4.93 -10.94
CA LEU A 163 7.18 -5.19 -11.28
C LEU A 163 7.65 -6.50 -10.64
N THR A 164 8.40 -7.29 -11.41
CA THR A 164 9.01 -8.51 -10.87
C THR A 164 10.16 -8.18 -9.95
N GLU A 165 10.33 -8.97 -8.89
CA GLU A 165 11.41 -8.84 -7.93
C GLU A 165 11.80 -10.22 -7.37
N PRO A 166 13.02 -10.38 -6.78
CA PRO A 166 13.41 -11.62 -6.15
C PRO A 166 12.40 -12.04 -5.07
N PRO A 167 12.04 -13.33 -4.97
CA PRO A 167 11.14 -13.82 -3.94
C PRO A 167 11.60 -13.43 -2.54
N HIS A 168 10.64 -13.30 -1.59
CA HIS A 168 10.95 -12.95 -0.22
C HIS A 168 12.01 -13.89 0.38
N ASP A 169 13.00 -13.29 1.02
CA ASP A 169 14.04 -13.98 1.78
C ASP A 169 14.33 -13.19 3.06
N ALA A 170 13.86 -13.71 4.19
CA ALA A 170 13.98 -13.05 5.48
C ALA A 170 15.45 -12.77 5.89
N SER A 171 16.42 -13.55 5.38
CA SER A 171 17.84 -13.33 5.66
C SER A 171 18.39 -12.05 5.03
N LYS A 172 17.72 -11.55 3.98
CA LYS A 172 18.05 -10.32 3.25
C LYS A 172 17.27 -9.09 3.77
N TRP A 173 16.53 -9.27 4.85
CA TRP A 173 15.78 -8.19 5.50
C TRP A 173 16.41 -7.89 6.86
N LYS A 174 17.07 -6.73 6.96
CA LYS A 174 17.62 -6.19 8.20
C LYS A 174 17.05 -4.78 8.38
N LEU A 175 16.13 -4.62 9.31
CA LEU A 175 15.51 -3.32 9.58
C LEU A 175 16.00 -2.78 10.92
N VAL A 176 16.59 -1.59 10.88
CA VAL A 176 16.98 -0.81 12.06
C VAL A 176 15.83 0.14 12.40
N GLY A 177 15.58 0.38 13.67
CA GLY A 177 14.51 1.26 14.11
C GLY A 177 14.76 2.72 13.70
N ALA A 178 13.69 3.44 13.33
CA ALA A 178 13.76 4.84 12.88
C ALA A 178 14.25 5.84 13.95
N SER A 179 14.45 5.39 15.20
CA SER A 179 15.10 6.18 16.26
C SER A 179 16.61 6.34 16.05
N ASP A 180 17.24 5.48 15.23
CA ASP A 180 18.63 5.64 14.81
C ASP A 180 18.67 6.64 13.63
N PRO A 181 19.38 7.77 13.69
CA PRO A 181 19.47 8.73 12.58
C PRO A 181 19.99 8.14 11.28
N LEU A 182 20.74 7.04 11.35
CA LEU A 182 21.30 6.33 10.21
C LEU A 182 20.49 5.08 9.83
N TRP A 183 19.24 4.97 10.26
CA TRP A 183 18.43 3.76 10.11
C TRP A 183 18.31 3.29 8.66
N ILE A 184 18.17 4.19 7.69
CA ILE A 184 18.08 3.83 6.26
C ILE A 184 19.39 3.15 5.81
N SER A 185 20.54 3.78 6.05
CA SER A 185 21.84 3.25 5.60
C SER A 185 22.29 1.98 6.34
N LYS A 186 21.80 1.77 7.57
CA LYS A 186 22.05 0.57 8.37
C LYS A 186 21.05 -0.57 8.11
N SER A 187 19.96 -0.28 7.41
CA SER A 187 18.94 -1.25 7.02
C SER A 187 19.19 -1.80 5.63
N SER A 188 18.64 -2.98 5.35
CA SER A 188 18.61 -3.58 4.03
C SER A 188 17.34 -4.38 3.81
N ALA A 189 16.80 -4.37 2.59
CA ALA A 189 15.65 -5.16 2.17
C ALA A 189 15.71 -5.31 0.64
N SER A 190 16.34 -6.40 0.15
CA SER A 190 16.67 -6.61 -1.27
C SER A 190 15.86 -7.72 -1.94
N THR A 191 14.69 -8.04 -1.39
CA THR A 191 13.76 -9.03 -1.92
C THR A 191 12.33 -8.55 -1.76
N ALA A 192 11.37 -9.23 -2.38
CA ALA A 192 9.95 -8.96 -2.22
C ALA A 192 9.54 -8.89 -0.75
N TRP A 193 8.45 -8.19 -0.47
CA TRP A 193 7.76 -8.29 0.80
C TRP A 193 7.36 -9.72 1.09
N ASP A 194 7.32 -10.08 2.38
CA ASP A 194 6.70 -11.33 2.79
C ASP A 194 5.19 -11.31 2.50
N THR A 195 4.62 -12.48 2.33
CA THR A 195 3.17 -12.62 2.20
C THR A 195 2.48 -12.12 3.47
N ALA A 196 1.43 -11.36 3.30
CA ALA A 196 0.64 -10.81 4.38
C ALA A 196 -0.81 -11.28 4.31
N ASN A 197 -1.53 -11.09 5.41
CA ASN A 197 -2.97 -11.24 5.45
C ASN A 197 -3.54 -10.06 6.24
N PHE A 198 -4.54 -9.37 5.71
CA PHE A 198 -5.31 -8.50 6.56
C PHE A 198 -6.43 -9.27 7.24
N ARG A 199 -6.74 -8.92 8.48
CA ARG A 199 -7.65 -9.67 9.34
C ARG A 199 -8.59 -8.73 10.07
N ILE A 200 -9.75 -9.23 10.44
CA ILE A 200 -10.64 -8.52 11.36
C ILE A 200 -9.96 -8.49 12.73
N GLY A 201 -9.76 -7.28 13.26
CA GLY A 201 -9.21 -7.06 14.60
C GLY A 201 -10.29 -6.49 15.51
N TYR A 202 -10.39 -7.01 16.74
CA TYR A 202 -11.33 -6.52 17.75
C TYR A 202 -10.73 -6.56 19.15
N ALA A 203 -11.26 -5.74 20.06
CA ALA A 203 -10.76 -5.67 21.42
C ALA A 203 -11.01 -6.98 22.17
N ALA A 204 -10.05 -7.46 22.96
CA ALA A 204 -10.22 -8.64 23.81
C ALA A 204 -11.36 -8.48 24.82
N ALA A 205 -11.58 -7.25 25.31
CA ALA A 205 -12.73 -6.92 26.17
C ALA A 205 -14.07 -7.06 25.43
N PHE A 206 -14.10 -6.74 24.11
CA PHE A 206 -15.28 -6.96 23.27
C PHE A 206 -15.62 -8.45 23.16
N ALA A 207 -14.62 -9.30 22.94
CA ALA A 207 -14.81 -10.74 22.85
C ALA A 207 -15.38 -11.34 24.14
N LYS A 208 -14.96 -10.83 25.30
CA LYS A 208 -15.52 -11.25 26.59
C LYS A 208 -16.97 -10.81 26.80
N LYS A 209 -17.30 -9.60 26.32
CA LYS A 209 -18.66 -9.03 26.48
C LYS A 209 -19.67 -9.59 25.45
N HIS A 210 -19.18 -9.93 24.24
CA HIS A 210 -19.99 -10.38 23.11
C HIS A 210 -19.35 -11.62 22.46
N PRO A 211 -19.33 -12.77 23.16
CA PRO A 211 -18.64 -13.97 22.69
C PRO A 211 -19.26 -14.57 21.43
N ASP A 212 -20.56 -14.42 21.24
CA ASP A 212 -21.32 -14.83 20.06
C ASP A 212 -20.89 -14.03 18.80
N ILE A 213 -20.75 -12.70 18.95
CA ILE A 213 -20.28 -11.84 17.85
C ILE A 213 -18.80 -12.13 17.55
N ALA A 214 -17.97 -12.32 18.56
CA ALA A 214 -16.58 -12.68 18.38
C ALA A 214 -16.45 -14.02 17.61
N ALA A 215 -17.28 -15.03 17.96
CA ALA A 215 -17.31 -16.31 17.26
C ALA A 215 -17.77 -16.17 15.78
N PHE A 216 -18.68 -15.24 15.49
CA PHE A 216 -19.04 -14.89 14.12
C PHE A 216 -17.86 -14.28 13.37
N LEU A 217 -17.19 -13.27 13.94
CA LEU A 217 -16.03 -12.60 13.31
C LEU A 217 -14.87 -13.57 13.02
N GLU A 218 -14.68 -14.58 13.85
CA GLU A 218 -13.67 -15.63 13.65
C GLU A 218 -13.91 -16.50 12.39
N LYS A 219 -15.16 -16.54 11.90
CA LYS A 219 -15.56 -17.37 10.76
C LYS A 219 -15.61 -16.60 9.44
N VAL A 220 -15.53 -15.28 9.47
CA VAL A 220 -15.56 -14.47 8.26
C VAL A 220 -14.32 -14.77 7.40
N ASP A 221 -14.54 -15.27 6.19
CA ASP A 221 -13.52 -15.83 5.29
C ASP A 221 -13.57 -15.19 3.89
N LEU A 222 -13.46 -13.88 3.81
CA LEU A 222 -13.46 -13.13 2.54
C LEU A 222 -12.25 -13.52 1.67
N THR A 223 -12.44 -13.47 0.35
CA THR A 223 -11.36 -13.67 -0.64
C THR A 223 -10.73 -12.34 -1.06
N PRO A 224 -9.53 -12.35 -1.67
CA PRO A 224 -8.92 -11.13 -2.23
C PRO A 224 -9.80 -10.45 -3.29
N GLU A 225 -10.48 -11.25 -4.13
CA GLU A 225 -11.37 -10.76 -5.18
C GLU A 225 -12.60 -10.07 -4.59
N GLU A 226 -13.20 -10.67 -3.54
CA GLU A 226 -14.31 -10.04 -2.82
C GLU A 226 -13.87 -8.72 -2.17
N ALA A 227 -12.70 -8.69 -1.55
CA ALA A 227 -12.19 -7.47 -0.93
C ALA A 227 -11.89 -6.38 -1.97
N THR A 228 -11.36 -6.74 -3.15
CA THR A 228 -11.14 -5.82 -4.27
C THR A 228 -12.47 -5.26 -4.78
N ALA A 229 -13.47 -6.13 -5.01
CA ALA A 229 -14.80 -5.70 -5.45
C ALA A 229 -15.50 -4.80 -4.41
N MET A 230 -15.34 -5.07 -3.10
CA MET A 230 -15.82 -4.21 -2.03
C MET A 230 -15.17 -2.83 -2.10
N SER A 231 -13.83 -2.79 -2.24
CA SER A 231 -13.08 -1.54 -2.38
C SER A 231 -13.53 -0.75 -3.62
N TYR A 232 -13.70 -1.42 -4.75
CA TYR A 232 -14.18 -0.80 -5.99
C TYR A 232 -15.58 -0.17 -5.82
N ALA A 233 -16.52 -0.92 -5.25
CA ALA A 233 -17.88 -0.42 -5.03
C ALA A 233 -17.93 0.82 -4.12
N LEU A 234 -17.05 0.89 -3.11
CA LEU A 234 -17.01 2.01 -2.19
C LEU A 234 -16.25 3.21 -2.76
N GLU A 235 -15.09 2.98 -3.39
CA GLU A 235 -14.19 4.05 -3.82
C GLU A 235 -14.51 4.57 -5.23
N VAL A 236 -14.94 3.71 -6.14
CA VAL A 236 -15.23 4.06 -7.53
C VAL A 236 -16.71 4.35 -7.73
N ASP A 237 -17.57 3.38 -7.37
CA ASP A 237 -19.02 3.50 -7.56
C ASP A 237 -19.69 4.38 -6.48
N ARG A 238 -18.96 4.71 -5.40
CA ARG A 238 -19.45 5.55 -4.30
C ARG A 238 -20.70 5.01 -3.62
N ILE A 239 -20.87 3.69 -3.60
CA ILE A 239 -22.00 3.04 -2.93
C ILE A 239 -21.81 3.20 -1.40
N PRO A 240 -22.83 3.66 -0.65
CA PRO A 240 -22.73 3.75 0.80
C PRO A 240 -22.39 2.40 1.42
N PRO A 241 -21.42 2.31 2.37
CA PRO A 241 -20.94 1.04 2.90
C PRO A 241 -22.04 0.14 3.46
N LEU A 242 -23.03 0.73 4.14
CA LEU A 242 -24.13 -0.03 4.71
C LEU A 242 -25.06 -0.65 3.65
N ASP A 243 -25.27 0.07 2.54
CA ASP A 243 -26.13 -0.41 1.44
C ASP A 243 -25.43 -1.53 0.68
N TYR A 244 -24.13 -1.37 0.42
CA TYR A 244 -23.30 -2.44 -0.12
C TYR A 244 -23.33 -3.69 0.78
N ALA A 245 -23.08 -3.52 2.07
CA ALA A 245 -23.06 -4.64 3.03
C ALA A 245 -24.39 -5.38 3.09
N LYS A 246 -25.54 -4.67 3.10
CA LYS A 246 -26.87 -5.28 3.08
C LYS A 246 -27.08 -6.12 1.83
N LYS A 247 -26.73 -5.57 0.67
CA LYS A 247 -26.84 -6.31 -0.60
C LYS A 247 -25.93 -7.53 -0.60
N TRP A 248 -24.66 -7.36 -0.22
CA TRP A 248 -23.69 -8.45 -0.20
C TRP A 248 -24.14 -9.60 0.74
N VAL A 249 -24.66 -9.27 1.94
CA VAL A 249 -25.20 -10.26 2.89
C VAL A 249 -26.39 -10.99 2.29
N ALA A 250 -27.30 -10.30 1.61
CA ALA A 250 -28.44 -10.93 0.95
C ALA A 250 -28.01 -11.88 -0.16
N ASP A 251 -27.07 -11.47 -1.00
CA ASP A 251 -26.52 -12.28 -2.11
C ASP A 251 -25.73 -13.50 -1.59
N ASN A 252 -25.17 -13.42 -0.37
CA ASN A 252 -24.35 -14.46 0.27
C ASN A 252 -25.00 -15.08 1.51
N ALA A 253 -26.34 -15.05 1.62
CA ALA A 253 -27.07 -15.40 2.83
C ALA A 253 -26.67 -16.78 3.40
N LYS A 254 -26.56 -17.81 2.56
CA LYS A 254 -26.17 -19.17 2.99
C LYS A 254 -24.79 -19.21 3.67
N ARG A 255 -23.82 -18.44 3.17
CA ARG A 255 -22.45 -18.34 3.72
C ARG A 255 -22.48 -17.58 5.04
N VAL A 256 -23.20 -16.44 5.08
CA VAL A 256 -23.35 -15.62 6.29
C VAL A 256 -24.08 -16.38 7.38
N ASP A 257 -25.13 -17.13 7.04
CA ASP A 257 -25.82 -18.04 7.98
C ASP A 257 -24.87 -19.12 8.53
N GLY A 258 -23.94 -19.60 7.71
CA GLY A 258 -22.89 -20.53 8.13
C GLY A 258 -21.95 -19.90 9.18
N TRP A 259 -21.61 -18.63 9.05
CA TRP A 259 -20.82 -17.91 10.05
C TRP A 259 -21.59 -17.66 11.35
N ALA A 260 -22.91 -17.45 11.26
CA ALA A 260 -23.78 -17.20 12.41
C ALA A 260 -24.13 -18.46 13.22
N LYS A 261 -24.02 -19.65 12.65
CA LYS A 261 -24.26 -20.92 13.37
C LYS A 261 -23.24 -21.13 14.50
N LYS A 262 -23.72 -21.56 15.67
CA LYS A 262 -22.87 -21.94 16.81
C LYS A 262 -22.06 -23.20 16.55
#